data_6d86b765ad5e6e8ac54d4b5022e81a44
#
_entry.id   6d86b765ad5e6e8ac54d4b5022e81a44
#
_cell.length_a   1.000
_cell.length_b   1.000
_cell.length_c   1.000
_cell.angle_alpha   90.00
_cell.angle_beta   90.00
_cell.angle_gamma   90.00
#
_symmetry.space_group_name_H-M   'P 1'
#
loop_
_entity.id
_entity.type
_entity.pdbx_description
1 polymer ?
#
loop_
_entity_poly.entity_id
_entity_poly.type
_entity_poly.pdbx_seq_one_letter_code
_entity_poly.pdbx_strand_id
1 'polypeptide(L)'
;MAELGYWENYRKPWYYLGKWYSKIKESYLDPLLYNMQKIISGISTRTTNENHQSYKDLEALRWEFMKRDLKSAFWENLVSPLVYAVYTNYERDFQSWAYDVYLWLETKGIVADFDSLIVDEENFKIFEFEYNTAQDVTNAREKIWSLTDLPRKYSFDLEEYHFANKKFKIYISLK
;
A
#
# COMPACT_ATOMS: atom_id res chain seq x y z
N MET A 1 -22.86 15.96 -15.03
CA MET A 1 -23.23 14.52 -14.99
C MET A 1 -22.14 13.63 -15.62
N ALA A 2 -20.85 13.91 -15.40
CA ALA A 2 -19.73 13.14 -15.96
C ALA A 2 -18.83 12.49 -14.88
N GLU A 3 -19.15 12.63 -13.60
CA GLU A 3 -18.28 12.17 -12.49
C GLU A 3 -18.59 10.75 -11.99
N LEU A 4 -19.76 10.20 -12.27
CA LEU A 4 -20.15 8.86 -11.77
C LEU A 4 -19.44 7.70 -12.48
N GLY A 5 -18.98 7.88 -13.73
CA GLY A 5 -18.28 6.82 -14.48
C GLY A 5 -16.83 6.58 -14.08
N TYR A 6 -16.21 7.59 -13.44
CA TYR A 6 -14.80 7.52 -13.05
C TYR A 6 -14.58 6.58 -11.86
N TRP A 7 -15.51 6.54 -10.93
CA TRP A 7 -15.42 5.77 -9.67
C TRP A 7 -15.69 4.26 -9.80
N GLU A 8 -16.45 3.83 -10.82
CA GLU A 8 -16.71 2.40 -11.03
C GLU A 8 -15.46 1.62 -11.46
N ASN A 9 -14.52 2.27 -12.16
CA ASN A 9 -13.29 1.64 -12.59
C ASN A 9 -12.30 1.41 -11.44
N TYR A 10 -12.34 2.21 -10.37
CA TYR A 10 -11.48 2.02 -9.19
C TYR A 10 -11.82 0.79 -8.35
N ARG A 11 -13.04 0.25 -8.47
CA ARG A 11 -13.46 -0.93 -7.69
C ARG A 11 -12.85 -2.24 -8.19
N LYS A 12 -12.54 -2.34 -9.48
CA LYS A 12 -12.14 -3.62 -10.10
C LYS A 12 -10.80 -4.16 -9.61
N PRO A 13 -9.70 -3.40 -9.57
CA PRO A 13 -8.41 -3.92 -9.12
C PRO A 13 -8.43 -4.40 -7.67
N TRP A 14 -9.03 -3.63 -6.77
CA TRP A 14 -9.14 -3.97 -5.36
C TRP A 14 -10.07 -5.17 -5.10
N TYR A 15 -11.13 -5.30 -5.90
CA TYR A 15 -12.02 -6.44 -5.84
C TYR A 15 -11.32 -7.75 -6.22
N TYR A 16 -10.47 -7.73 -7.23
CA TYR A 16 -9.68 -8.90 -7.64
C TYR A 16 -8.58 -9.23 -6.65
N LEU A 17 -7.90 -8.24 -6.08
CA LEU A 17 -6.97 -8.43 -4.99
C LEU A 17 -7.66 -9.07 -3.77
N GLY A 18 -8.84 -8.59 -3.39
CA GLY A 18 -9.63 -9.17 -2.31
C GLY A 18 -10.06 -10.62 -2.57
N LYS A 19 -10.42 -10.97 -3.82
CA LYS A 19 -10.73 -12.35 -4.21
C LYS A 19 -9.50 -13.26 -4.20
N TRP A 20 -8.36 -12.76 -4.62
CA TRP A 20 -7.10 -13.48 -4.56
C TRP A 20 -6.70 -13.73 -3.10
N TYR A 21 -6.83 -12.72 -2.27
CA TYR A 21 -6.59 -12.77 -0.83
C TYR A 21 -7.44 -13.86 -0.13
N SER A 22 -8.72 -13.98 -0.45
CA SER A 22 -9.60 -14.98 0.19
C SER A 22 -9.16 -16.41 -0.05
N LYS A 23 -8.41 -16.68 -1.13
CA LYS A 23 -7.87 -18.01 -1.43
C LYS A 23 -6.56 -18.34 -0.69
N ILE A 24 -5.85 -17.34 -0.22
CA ILE A 24 -4.59 -17.52 0.50
C ILE A 24 -4.81 -17.71 2.02
N LYS A 25 -5.92 -17.23 2.53
CA LYS A 25 -6.23 -17.15 3.97
C LYS A 25 -6.13 -18.46 4.75
N GLU A 26 -6.27 -19.61 4.10
CA GLU A 26 -6.37 -20.91 4.79
C GLU A 26 -5.03 -21.48 5.29
N SER A 27 -3.89 -20.88 4.94
CA SER A 27 -2.57 -21.50 5.19
C SER A 27 -1.60 -20.72 6.10
N TYR A 28 -1.91 -19.50 6.54
CA TYR A 28 -0.94 -18.67 7.26
C TYR A 28 -1.51 -18.00 8.51
N LEU A 29 -1.25 -18.59 9.67
CA LEU A 29 -1.39 -17.97 10.99
C LEU A 29 -0.20 -18.39 11.84
N ASP A 30 0.87 -17.60 11.85
CA ASP A 30 1.88 -17.64 12.89
C ASP A 30 2.04 -16.23 13.49
N PRO A 31 1.63 -16.01 14.75
CA PRO A 31 1.64 -14.69 15.39
C PRO A 31 3.00 -14.23 15.92
N LEU A 32 4.05 -15.04 15.81
CA LEU A 32 5.30 -14.83 16.54
C LEU A 32 6.40 -14.03 15.79
N LEU A 33 6.13 -13.50 14.60
CA LEU A 33 7.14 -12.78 13.78
C LEU A 33 7.01 -11.25 13.82
N TYR A 34 6.59 -10.66 14.93
CA TYR A 34 6.29 -9.23 15.02
C TYR A 34 7.50 -8.30 15.24
N ASN A 35 8.74 -8.79 15.15
CA ASN A 35 9.94 -7.97 15.42
C ASN A 35 11.06 -8.23 14.42
N MET A 36 10.80 -8.10 13.13
CA MET A 36 11.86 -8.18 12.12
C MET A 36 11.62 -7.18 10.98
N GLN A 37 12.71 -6.65 10.48
CA GLN A 37 12.82 -5.93 9.22
C GLN A 37 11.90 -6.57 8.16
N LYS A 38 10.95 -5.81 7.61
CA LYS A 38 10.02 -6.33 6.58
C LYS A 38 10.67 -6.19 5.21
N ILE A 39 10.76 -7.29 4.49
CA ILE A 39 11.08 -7.26 3.06
C ILE A 39 9.77 -7.23 2.29
N ILE A 40 9.61 -6.20 1.51
CA ILE A 40 8.40 -5.97 0.75
C ILE A 40 8.76 -6.02 -0.73
N SER A 41 8.15 -6.91 -1.52
CA SER A 41 8.44 -7.09 -2.94
C SER A 41 7.24 -6.84 -3.83
N GLY A 42 7.41 -6.12 -4.94
CA GLY A 42 6.36 -5.75 -5.87
C GLY A 42 6.82 -4.86 -7.00
N ILE A 43 6.04 -3.85 -7.32
CA ILE A 43 6.36 -2.87 -8.37
C ILE A 43 6.24 -1.45 -7.86
N SER A 44 6.98 -0.53 -8.47
CA SER A 44 7.03 0.85 -8.03
C SER A 44 6.77 1.85 -9.15
N THR A 45 6.43 3.05 -8.76
CA THR A 45 6.37 4.22 -9.65
C THR A 45 6.73 5.48 -8.87
N ARG A 46 7.29 6.46 -9.56
CA ARG A 46 7.50 7.80 -9.04
C ARG A 46 6.31 8.69 -9.41
N THR A 47 5.79 9.45 -8.46
CA THR A 47 4.60 10.27 -8.65
C THR A 47 4.62 11.54 -7.79
N THR A 48 3.59 12.35 -7.92
CA THR A 48 3.33 13.54 -7.10
C THR A 48 1.84 13.71 -6.88
N ASN A 49 1.45 14.42 -5.82
CA ASN A 49 0.06 14.76 -5.58
C ASN A 49 -0.39 16.02 -6.36
N GLU A 50 0.53 16.73 -7.01
CA GLU A 50 0.18 17.85 -7.87
C GLU A 50 -0.80 17.44 -8.97
N ASN A 51 -1.80 18.29 -9.19
CA ASN A 51 -2.81 18.10 -10.24
C ASN A 51 -3.45 16.70 -10.26
N HIS A 52 -3.51 16.05 -9.08
CA HIS A 52 -4.03 14.69 -8.93
C HIS A 52 -3.29 13.63 -9.76
N GLN A 53 -2.01 13.85 -10.07
CA GLN A 53 -1.21 12.91 -10.86
C GLN A 53 -1.12 11.54 -10.20
N SER A 54 -0.93 11.50 -8.88
CA SER A 54 -0.84 10.25 -8.10
C SER A 54 -2.04 9.31 -8.31
N TYR A 55 -3.24 9.82 -8.52
CA TYR A 55 -4.40 8.96 -8.79
C TYR A 55 -4.24 8.15 -10.07
N LYS A 56 -3.76 8.78 -11.14
CA LYS A 56 -3.54 8.13 -12.44
C LYS A 56 -2.40 7.12 -12.36
N ASP A 57 -1.30 7.51 -11.75
CA ASP A 57 -0.11 6.68 -11.62
C ASP A 57 -0.36 5.46 -10.75
N LEU A 58 -1.07 5.62 -9.62
CA LEU A 58 -1.45 4.52 -8.75
C LEU A 58 -2.46 3.58 -9.41
N GLU A 59 -3.37 4.09 -10.22
CA GLU A 59 -4.27 3.26 -11.00
C GLU A 59 -3.49 2.41 -12.02
N ALA A 60 -2.59 3.02 -12.77
CA ALA A 60 -1.73 2.33 -13.72
C ALA A 60 -0.86 1.27 -13.03
N LEU A 61 -0.25 1.60 -11.89
CA LEU A 61 0.56 0.69 -11.08
C LEU A 61 -0.25 -0.53 -10.62
N ARG A 62 -1.48 -0.32 -10.14
CA ARG A 62 -2.38 -1.41 -9.72
C ARG A 62 -2.73 -2.34 -10.87
N TRP A 63 -3.02 -1.79 -12.04
CA TRP A 63 -3.29 -2.58 -13.22
C TRP A 63 -2.08 -3.39 -13.68
N GLU A 64 -0.90 -2.79 -13.64
CA GLU A 64 0.34 -3.49 -13.97
C GLU A 64 0.63 -4.62 -12.99
N PHE A 65 0.47 -4.38 -11.69
CA PHE A 65 0.61 -5.40 -10.65
C PHE A 65 -0.35 -6.57 -10.86
N MET A 66 -1.61 -6.30 -11.21
CA MET A 66 -2.61 -7.32 -11.44
C MET A 66 -2.39 -8.16 -12.71
N LYS A 67 -1.69 -7.62 -13.72
CA LYS A 67 -1.36 -8.34 -14.95
C LYS A 67 -0.24 -9.36 -14.77
N ARG A 68 0.61 -9.18 -13.78
CA ARG A 68 1.73 -10.08 -13.51
C ARG A 68 1.24 -11.38 -12.88
N ASP A 69 1.91 -12.48 -13.15
CA ASP A 69 1.61 -13.77 -12.50
C ASP A 69 2.12 -13.79 -11.05
N LEU A 70 1.42 -13.06 -10.19
CA LEU A 70 1.77 -12.93 -8.78
C LEU A 70 1.72 -14.27 -8.04
N LYS A 71 0.86 -15.18 -8.48
CA LYS A 71 0.71 -16.48 -7.83
C LYS A 71 1.98 -17.30 -7.97
N SER A 72 2.54 -17.39 -9.17
CA SER A 72 3.79 -18.10 -9.40
C SER A 72 4.98 -17.40 -8.74
N ALA A 73 5.03 -16.05 -8.83
CA ALA A 73 6.18 -15.29 -8.35
C ALA A 73 6.28 -15.24 -6.81
N PHE A 74 5.16 -15.16 -6.10
CA PHE A 74 5.17 -14.88 -4.67
C PHE A 74 4.82 -16.07 -3.79
N TRP A 75 4.23 -17.15 -4.33
CA TRP A 75 3.66 -18.23 -3.53
C TRP A 75 4.59 -18.80 -2.46
N GLU A 76 5.83 -19.13 -2.83
CA GLU A 76 6.81 -19.74 -1.92
C GLU A 76 7.48 -18.70 -0.98
N ASN A 77 7.47 -17.44 -1.39
CA ASN A 77 8.13 -16.35 -0.69
C ASN A 77 7.19 -15.53 0.20
N LEU A 78 5.88 -15.74 0.12
CA LEU A 78 4.91 -14.95 0.85
C LEU A 78 5.02 -15.19 2.36
N VAL A 79 5.13 -14.09 3.12
CA VAL A 79 5.10 -14.12 4.60
C VAL A 79 3.68 -13.94 5.09
N SER A 80 2.97 -13.01 4.47
CA SER A 80 1.64 -12.60 4.90
C SER A 80 0.78 -12.30 3.67
N PRO A 81 -0.53 -12.55 3.72
CA PRO A 81 -1.44 -12.20 2.65
C PRO A 81 -1.82 -10.71 2.66
N LEU A 82 -1.19 -9.89 3.47
CA LEU A 82 -1.47 -8.45 3.54
C LEU A 82 -0.88 -7.74 2.32
N VAL A 83 -1.63 -6.78 1.82
CA VAL A 83 -1.16 -5.90 0.74
C VAL A 83 -0.72 -4.58 1.34
N TYR A 84 0.43 -4.12 0.91
CA TYR A 84 1.02 -2.86 1.34
C TYR A 84 1.07 -1.86 0.19
N ALA A 85 0.84 -0.59 0.48
CA ALA A 85 1.29 0.51 -0.34
C ALA A 85 2.31 1.31 0.48
N VAL A 86 3.54 1.41 -0.02
CA VAL A 86 4.63 2.11 0.68
C VAL A 86 4.98 3.37 -0.08
N TYR A 87 5.07 4.47 0.63
CA TYR A 87 5.42 5.79 0.13
C TYR A 87 6.75 6.19 0.75
N THR A 88 7.72 6.49 -0.08
CA THR A 88 9.09 6.79 0.36
C THR A 88 9.82 7.71 -0.62
N ASN A 89 11.09 8.02 -0.36
CA ASN A 89 11.91 8.87 -1.19
C ASN A 89 11.23 10.21 -1.52
N TYR A 90 10.55 10.77 -0.52
CA TYR A 90 9.97 12.10 -0.62
C TYR A 90 11.07 13.13 -0.88
N GLU A 91 10.90 13.95 -1.92
CA GLU A 91 11.84 15.05 -2.15
C GLU A 91 11.81 16.08 -1.01
N ARG A 92 10.61 16.36 -0.46
CA ARG A 92 10.40 17.23 0.70
C ARG A 92 9.19 16.78 1.52
N ASP A 93 8.00 16.87 0.94
CA ASP A 93 6.72 16.56 1.58
C ASP A 93 5.75 15.88 0.61
N PHE A 94 4.58 15.49 1.12
CA PHE A 94 3.58 14.76 0.33
C PHE A 94 2.68 15.68 -0.52
N GLN A 95 2.73 17.00 -0.38
CA GLN A 95 1.72 17.90 -1.00
C GLN A 95 2.00 18.15 -2.47
N SER A 96 3.20 18.61 -2.79
CA SER A 96 3.55 19.07 -4.13
C SER A 96 4.84 18.48 -4.69
N TRP A 97 5.56 17.70 -3.90
CA TRP A 97 6.85 17.13 -4.29
C TRP A 97 6.73 15.66 -4.69
N ALA A 98 7.68 15.20 -5.50
CA ALA A 98 7.69 13.83 -5.96
C ALA A 98 8.09 12.85 -4.83
N TYR A 99 7.55 11.66 -4.90
CA TYR A 99 7.82 10.54 -4.02
C TYR A 99 7.66 9.22 -4.78
N ASP A 100 8.24 8.16 -4.25
CA ASP A 100 8.07 6.82 -4.81
C ASP A 100 6.93 6.09 -4.11
N VAL A 101 6.14 5.37 -4.89
CA VAL A 101 5.09 4.49 -4.39
C VAL A 101 5.37 3.07 -4.84
N TYR A 102 5.28 2.17 -3.88
CA TYR A 102 5.43 0.75 -4.08
C TYR A 102 4.12 0.04 -3.73
N LEU A 103 3.67 -0.86 -4.60
CA LEU A 103 2.50 -1.72 -4.35
C LEU A 103 2.99 -3.17 -4.18
N TRP A 104 2.73 -3.81 -3.03
CA TRP A 104 3.58 -4.88 -2.56
C TRP A 104 2.93 -5.93 -1.68
N LEU A 105 3.69 -7.06 -1.59
CA LEU A 105 3.43 -8.14 -0.63
C LEU A 105 4.66 -8.34 0.26
N GLU A 106 4.46 -8.72 1.51
CA GLU A 106 5.54 -9.07 2.43
C GLU A 106 6.11 -10.44 2.05
N THR A 107 7.43 -10.50 1.86
CA THR A 107 8.12 -11.68 1.37
C THR A 107 9.27 -12.09 2.29
N LYS A 108 9.65 -13.37 2.27
CA LYS A 108 10.77 -13.93 3.04
C LYS A 108 12.12 -13.43 2.56
N GLY A 109 12.19 -12.93 1.33
CA GLY A 109 13.40 -12.46 0.67
C GLY A 109 13.08 -11.74 -0.63
N ILE A 110 14.11 -11.32 -1.34
CA ILE A 110 14.00 -10.65 -2.64
C ILE A 110 13.37 -11.61 -3.64
N VAL A 111 12.37 -11.15 -4.37
CA VAL A 111 11.71 -11.91 -5.44
C VAL A 111 12.21 -11.40 -6.79
N ALA A 112 12.71 -12.33 -7.62
CA ALA A 112 13.21 -11.99 -8.96
C ALA A 112 12.16 -11.31 -9.81
N ASP A 113 12.58 -10.39 -10.68
CA ASP A 113 11.74 -9.59 -11.57
C ASP A 113 10.77 -8.60 -10.88
N PHE A 114 10.92 -8.42 -9.56
CA PHE A 114 10.20 -7.43 -8.78
C PHE A 114 11.17 -6.53 -8.02
N ASP A 115 10.75 -5.30 -7.83
CA ASP A 115 11.47 -4.40 -6.94
C ASP A 115 11.34 -4.92 -5.50
N SER A 116 12.32 -4.70 -4.65
CA SER A 116 12.28 -5.05 -3.24
C SER A 116 12.70 -3.88 -2.38
N LEU A 117 11.97 -3.66 -1.29
CA LEU A 117 12.24 -2.64 -0.30
C LEU A 117 12.35 -3.27 1.08
N ILE A 118 13.36 -2.86 1.82
CA ILE A 118 13.50 -3.21 3.23
C ILE A 118 12.91 -2.07 4.05
N VAL A 119 11.85 -2.37 4.79
CA VAL A 119 11.24 -1.43 5.73
C VAL A 119 11.78 -1.75 7.12
N ASP A 120 12.64 -0.88 7.62
CA ASP A 120 13.15 -0.95 8.98
C ASP A 120 12.10 -0.48 9.98
N GLU A 121 12.22 -0.93 11.23
CA GLU A 121 11.42 -0.38 12.32
C GLU A 121 11.68 1.12 12.48
N GLU A 122 10.61 1.88 12.45
CA GLU A 122 10.62 3.30 12.69
C GLU A 122 9.59 3.68 13.77
N ASN A 123 9.72 4.89 14.27
CA ASN A 123 8.70 5.46 15.14
C ASN A 123 7.48 5.84 14.29
N PHE A 124 6.45 4.98 14.28
CA PHE A 124 5.23 5.21 13.53
C PHE A 124 4.07 5.68 14.40
N LYS A 125 3.35 6.69 13.92
CA LYS A 125 1.97 6.91 14.34
C LYS A 125 1.05 6.07 13.48
N ILE A 126 0.28 5.19 14.11
CA ILE A 126 -0.61 4.25 13.44
C ILE A 126 -2.05 4.74 13.55
N PHE A 127 -2.75 4.74 12.42
CA PHE A 127 -4.17 5.04 12.32
C PHE A 127 -4.89 3.84 11.72
N GLU A 128 -5.96 3.37 12.35
CA GLU A 128 -6.79 2.27 11.85
C GLU A 128 -8.13 2.79 11.36
N PHE A 129 -8.58 2.28 10.21
CA PHE A 129 -9.81 2.66 9.54
C PHE A 129 -10.55 1.43 9.02
N GLU A 130 -11.86 1.59 8.79
CA GLU A 130 -12.66 0.62 8.06
C GLU A 130 -12.49 0.80 6.56
N TYR A 131 -12.51 -0.31 5.83
CA TYR A 131 -12.39 -0.37 4.37
C TYR A 131 -13.64 -0.97 3.74
N ASN A 132 -14.51 -0.15 3.22
CA ASN A 132 -15.69 -0.58 2.47
C ASN A 132 -15.57 -0.20 0.98
N THR A 133 -14.91 0.92 0.70
CA THR A 133 -14.71 1.47 -0.63
C THR A 133 -13.33 2.11 -0.77
N ALA A 134 -12.88 2.34 -2.00
CA ALA A 134 -11.65 3.11 -2.23
C ALA A 134 -11.73 4.55 -1.71
N GLN A 135 -12.93 5.11 -1.60
CA GLN A 135 -13.14 6.46 -1.06
C GLN A 135 -12.75 6.55 0.42
N ASP A 136 -12.89 5.46 1.18
CA ASP A 136 -12.52 5.44 2.60
C ASP A 136 -11.02 5.71 2.78
N VAL A 137 -10.19 5.19 1.86
CA VAL A 137 -8.75 5.45 1.85
C VAL A 137 -8.44 6.92 1.58
N THR A 138 -9.12 7.51 0.59
CA THR A 138 -8.97 8.94 0.27
C THR A 138 -9.35 9.80 1.47
N ASN A 139 -10.51 9.54 2.07
CA ASN A 139 -11.00 10.28 3.25
C ASN A 139 -10.04 10.14 4.45
N ALA A 140 -9.50 8.95 4.67
CA ALA A 140 -8.53 8.72 5.73
C ALA A 140 -7.23 9.50 5.51
N ARG A 141 -6.72 9.55 4.28
CA ARG A 141 -5.54 10.34 3.94
C ARG A 141 -5.78 11.84 4.13
N GLU A 142 -6.90 12.37 3.65
CA GLU A 142 -7.26 13.78 3.83
C GLU A 142 -7.34 14.15 5.33
N LYS A 143 -7.94 13.26 6.13
CA LYS A 143 -7.98 13.43 7.59
C LYS A 143 -6.58 13.47 8.20
N ILE A 144 -5.67 12.58 7.80
CA ILE A 144 -4.29 12.56 8.30
C ILE A 144 -3.51 13.79 7.81
N TRP A 145 -3.72 14.22 6.57
CA TRP A 145 -3.07 15.39 6.00
C TRP A 145 -3.49 16.68 6.67
N SER A 146 -4.70 16.74 7.23
CA SER A 146 -5.16 17.89 8.02
C SER A 146 -4.52 18.00 9.40
N LEU A 147 -3.79 16.96 9.87
CA LEU A 147 -3.09 16.98 11.15
C LEU A 147 -1.75 17.72 11.00
N THR A 148 -1.75 19.02 11.28
CA THR A 148 -0.55 19.88 11.14
C THR A 148 0.50 19.65 12.20
N ASP A 149 0.13 19.05 13.34
CA ASP A 149 1.02 18.88 14.50
C ASP A 149 1.82 17.57 14.49
N LEU A 150 1.67 16.74 13.45
CA LEU A 150 2.45 15.51 13.32
C LEU A 150 3.90 15.86 12.92
N PRO A 151 4.91 15.51 13.76
CA PRO A 151 6.31 15.72 13.45
C PRO A 151 6.81 14.67 12.43
N ARG A 152 6.28 14.70 11.22
CA ARG A 152 6.57 13.72 10.16
C ARG A 152 8.04 13.71 9.79
N LYS A 153 8.59 12.51 9.62
CA LYS A 153 9.97 12.28 9.19
C LYS A 153 10.11 12.23 7.68
N TYR A 154 9.05 11.81 6.97
CA TYR A 154 9.03 11.59 5.51
C TYR A 154 10.03 10.52 5.01
N SER A 155 10.35 9.54 5.85
CA SER A 155 11.14 8.37 5.43
C SER A 155 10.26 7.33 4.74
N PHE A 156 9.28 6.83 5.47
CA PHE A 156 8.29 5.88 4.99
C PHE A 156 6.91 6.24 5.52
N ASP A 157 5.91 6.21 4.67
CA ASP A 157 4.51 6.08 5.06
C ASP A 157 3.98 4.79 4.45
N LEU A 158 3.18 4.02 5.20
CA LEU A 158 2.67 2.74 4.73
C LEU A 158 1.16 2.67 4.87
N GLU A 159 0.53 2.00 3.94
CA GLU A 159 -0.84 1.51 4.08
C GLU A 159 -0.80 -0.01 4.10
N GLU A 160 -1.44 -0.61 5.09
CA GLU A 160 -1.56 -2.04 5.28
C GLU A 160 -3.02 -2.45 5.16
N TYR A 161 -3.35 -3.26 4.16
CA TYR A 161 -4.72 -3.63 3.84
C TYR A 161 -5.08 -5.02 4.32
N HIS A 162 -6.09 -5.09 5.20
CA HIS A 162 -6.68 -6.29 5.75
C HIS A 162 -8.05 -6.56 5.11
N PHE A 163 -8.07 -6.92 3.83
CA PHE A 163 -9.31 -7.07 3.06
C PHE A 163 -10.32 -8.05 3.68
N ALA A 164 -9.85 -9.10 4.33
CA ALA A 164 -10.73 -10.08 4.98
C ALA A 164 -11.55 -9.48 6.13
N ASN A 165 -10.97 -8.53 6.84
CA ASN A 165 -11.58 -7.90 8.01
C ASN A 165 -12.18 -6.53 7.67
N LYS A 166 -12.12 -6.12 6.39
CA LYS A 166 -12.55 -4.81 5.92
C LYS A 166 -11.90 -3.67 6.72
N LYS A 167 -10.61 -3.77 6.97
CA LYS A 167 -9.84 -2.77 7.68
C LYS A 167 -8.58 -2.43 6.91
N PHE A 168 -8.04 -1.24 7.17
CA PHE A 168 -6.70 -0.87 6.76
C PHE A 168 -6.06 0.01 7.82
N LYS A 169 -4.73 0.04 7.81
CA LYS A 169 -3.94 0.89 8.69
C LYS A 169 -3.07 1.81 7.85
N ILE A 170 -2.88 3.02 8.33
CA ILE A 170 -1.92 3.97 7.79
C ILE A 170 -0.87 4.23 8.87
N TYR A 171 0.38 4.06 8.51
CA TYR A 171 1.55 4.28 9.34
C TYR A 171 2.25 5.52 8.84
N ILE A 172 2.46 6.49 9.70
CA ILE A 172 3.16 7.74 9.40
C ILE A 172 4.46 7.78 10.19
N SER A 173 5.59 7.87 9.51
CA SER A 173 6.89 7.97 10.17
C SER A 173 7.06 9.30 10.89
N LEU A 174 7.52 9.23 12.15
CA LEU A 174 7.75 10.38 13.03
C LEU A 174 9.25 10.60 13.28
N LYS A 175 9.59 11.87 13.54
CA LYS A 175 10.94 12.28 13.99
C LYS A 175 11.26 11.78 15.37
#